data_0cc1db18828472219a6beb60b7888e9e
#
_entry.id   0cc1db18828472219a6beb60b7888e9e
#
_cell.length_a   1.000
_cell.length_b   1.000
_cell.length_c   1.000
_cell.angle_alpha   90.00
_cell.angle_beta   90.00
_cell.angle_gamma   90.00
#
_symmetry.space_group_name_H-M   'P 1'
#
loop_
_entity.id
_entity.type
_entity.pdbx_description
1 polymer ?
#
loop_
_entity_poly.entity_id
_entity_poly.type
_entity_poly.pdbx_seq_one_letter_code
_entity_poly.pdbx_strand_id
1 'polypeptide(L)'
;MSGPAHLSAEAKANLPKHVAVIMDGNGRWAKQRHLPRVEGHRAGAESARVIIRAAGELGIKYLTLYAFSAENWNRPKDEVDALMKYLIHYLKSETPELNKNNVRLEVIGQIYRLPENVQEHLKKSIATLSRNNGLTLVMALSYGSRIEIVEAVRNLAEKVKQGKLDPGDINEKVISEHLWTRNVPDPDLLIRTSGEMRISNFLLWQISYTELVVTPTFWPDFRKPQFFEALEEYTRRHRRFGGLLFLICRLMIEDGGERFNAPP
;
A
#
# COMPACT_ATOMS: atom_id res chain seq x y z
N MET A 1 15.04 7.37 18.23
CA MET A 1 14.55 6.39 19.24
C MET A 1 14.34 5.08 18.51
N SER A 2 14.87 3.97 19.02
CA SER A 2 14.66 2.64 18.44
C SER A 2 13.24 2.20 18.82
N GLY A 3 12.39 1.87 17.85
CA GLY A 3 11.06 1.30 18.06
C GLY A 3 11.10 -0.04 18.81
N PRO A 4 9.93 -0.62 19.15
CA PRO A 4 9.88 -1.85 19.96
C PRO A 4 10.56 -3.04 19.25
N ALA A 5 11.32 -3.82 20.01
CA ALA A 5 11.95 -5.03 19.48
C ALA A 5 10.94 -6.14 19.15
N HIS A 6 9.78 -6.13 19.82
CA HIS A 6 8.69 -7.10 19.66
C HIS A 6 7.33 -6.40 19.73
N LEU A 7 6.36 -6.93 18.99
CA LEU A 7 4.95 -6.51 19.11
C LEU A 7 4.35 -7.03 20.41
N SER A 8 3.46 -6.23 21.00
CA SER A 8 2.62 -6.65 22.13
C SER A 8 1.70 -7.81 21.74
N ALA A 9 1.19 -8.56 22.72
CA ALA A 9 0.24 -9.64 22.47
C ALA A 9 -1.07 -9.10 21.86
N GLU A 10 -1.52 -7.94 22.31
CA GLU A 10 -2.71 -7.25 21.81
C GLU A 10 -2.53 -6.86 20.32
N ALA A 11 -1.37 -6.26 19.98
CA ALA A 11 -1.07 -5.90 18.61
C ALA A 11 -1.02 -7.12 17.68
N LYS A 12 -0.45 -8.24 18.13
CA LYS A 12 -0.42 -9.49 17.36
C LYS A 12 -1.81 -10.07 17.08
N ALA A 13 -2.75 -9.90 18.02
CA ALA A 13 -4.13 -10.36 17.85
C ALA A 13 -4.95 -9.51 16.87
N ASN A 14 -4.56 -8.24 16.68
CA ASN A 14 -5.32 -7.25 15.92
C ASN A 14 -4.55 -6.69 14.72
N LEU A 15 -3.66 -7.47 14.12
CA LEU A 15 -2.86 -7.04 12.97
C LEU A 15 -3.73 -6.67 11.76
N PRO A 16 -3.33 -5.64 10.97
CA PRO A 16 -3.97 -5.33 9.71
C PRO A 16 -3.79 -6.50 8.73
N LYS A 17 -4.84 -6.80 7.95
CA LYS A 17 -4.76 -7.80 6.88
C LYS A 17 -3.98 -7.29 5.69
N HIS A 18 -4.11 -5.98 5.41
CA HIS A 18 -3.45 -5.30 4.31
C HIS A 18 -2.77 -4.01 4.78
N VAL A 19 -1.46 -3.94 4.56
CA VAL A 19 -0.64 -2.75 4.80
C VAL A 19 -0.19 -2.16 3.47
N ALA A 20 -0.43 -0.86 3.27
CA ALA A 20 0.11 -0.10 2.14
C ALA A 20 1.23 0.84 2.63
N VAL A 21 2.27 1.06 1.80
CA VAL A 21 3.42 1.88 2.20
C VAL A 21 3.81 2.86 1.09
N ILE A 22 3.85 4.16 1.43
CA ILE A 22 4.49 5.19 0.62
C ILE A 22 5.95 5.30 1.08
N MET A 23 6.86 4.79 0.27
CA MET A 23 8.29 4.67 0.53
C MET A 23 9.02 5.99 0.22
N ASP A 24 8.80 7.01 1.05
CA ASP A 24 9.37 8.34 0.86
C ASP A 24 10.68 8.55 1.63
N GLY A 25 11.53 9.46 1.13
CA GLY A 25 12.74 9.91 1.81
C GLY A 25 14.06 9.41 1.22
N ASN A 26 14.06 8.53 0.20
CA ASN A 26 15.29 7.99 -0.40
C ASN A 26 16.29 9.09 -0.81
N GLY A 27 15.81 10.11 -1.52
CA GLY A 27 16.66 11.21 -1.98
C GLY A 27 17.16 12.11 -0.85
N ARG A 28 16.31 12.40 0.15
CA ARG A 28 16.68 13.19 1.34
C ARG A 28 17.71 12.46 2.21
N TRP A 29 17.52 11.17 2.38
CA TRP A 29 18.46 10.29 3.07
C TRP A 29 19.86 10.32 2.44
N ALA A 30 19.94 10.18 1.09
CA ALA A 30 21.20 10.24 0.36
C ALA A 30 21.83 11.63 0.49
N LYS A 31 21.06 12.71 0.33
CA LYS A 31 21.54 14.09 0.46
C LYS A 31 22.16 14.37 1.83
N GLN A 32 21.52 13.91 2.92
CA GLN A 32 22.05 14.07 4.28
C GLN A 32 23.39 13.36 4.50
N ARG A 33 23.70 12.34 3.68
CA ARG A 33 24.93 11.54 3.75
C ARG A 33 25.95 11.90 2.66
N HIS A 34 25.67 12.99 1.92
CA HIS A 34 26.50 13.42 0.78
C HIS A 34 26.67 12.33 -0.29
N LEU A 35 25.66 11.47 -0.46
CA LEU A 35 25.65 10.38 -1.42
C LEU A 35 24.79 10.71 -2.66
N PRO A 36 25.10 10.11 -3.81
CA PRO A 36 24.21 10.16 -4.97
C PRO A 36 22.83 9.62 -4.65
N ARG A 37 21.81 10.18 -5.29
CA ARG A 37 20.41 9.82 -5.05
C ARG A 37 20.11 8.33 -5.24
N VAL A 38 20.81 7.68 -6.16
CA VAL A 38 20.69 6.24 -6.44
C VAL A 38 21.04 5.38 -5.21
N GLU A 39 21.99 5.82 -4.38
CA GLU A 39 22.33 5.08 -3.15
C GLU A 39 21.20 5.08 -2.13
N GLY A 40 20.39 6.16 -2.08
CA GLY A 40 19.18 6.17 -1.28
C GLY A 40 18.15 5.13 -1.75
N HIS A 41 17.99 4.97 -3.06
CA HIS A 41 17.10 3.92 -3.61
C HIS A 41 17.64 2.51 -3.35
N ARG A 42 18.96 2.33 -3.43
CA ARG A 42 19.61 1.06 -3.10
C ARG A 42 19.40 0.69 -1.63
N ALA A 43 19.65 1.63 -0.72
CA ALA A 43 19.41 1.43 0.71
C ALA A 43 17.90 1.21 1.01
N GLY A 44 17.01 1.87 0.26
CA GLY A 44 15.57 1.69 0.35
C GLY A 44 15.09 0.29 -0.07
N ALA A 45 15.80 -0.39 -0.98
CA ALA A 45 15.48 -1.77 -1.34
C ALA A 45 15.76 -2.75 -0.18
N GLU A 46 16.80 -2.48 0.62
CA GLU A 46 17.04 -3.26 1.85
C GLU A 46 15.89 -3.10 2.84
N SER A 47 15.33 -1.89 2.96
CA SER A 47 14.12 -1.68 3.78
C SER A 47 12.95 -2.49 3.26
N ALA A 48 12.72 -2.48 1.94
CA ALA A 48 11.64 -3.27 1.34
C ALA A 48 11.80 -4.77 1.67
N ARG A 49 13.01 -5.32 1.53
CA ARG A 49 13.33 -6.72 1.87
C ARG A 49 12.99 -7.04 3.33
N VAL A 50 13.43 -6.18 4.25
CA VAL A 50 13.18 -6.36 5.70
C VAL A 50 11.69 -6.32 6.01
N ILE A 51 10.95 -5.36 5.41
CA ILE A 51 9.52 -5.18 5.68
C ILE A 51 8.69 -6.30 5.06
N ILE A 52 9.01 -6.75 3.85
CA ILE A 52 8.35 -7.90 3.20
C ILE A 52 8.50 -9.15 4.08
N ARG A 53 9.72 -9.42 4.55
CA ARG A 53 9.98 -10.56 5.44
C ARG A 53 9.20 -10.42 6.76
N ALA A 54 9.26 -9.24 7.40
CA ALA A 54 8.56 -8.99 8.65
C ALA A 54 7.04 -9.14 8.50
N ALA A 55 6.46 -8.62 7.42
CA ALA A 55 5.04 -8.77 7.12
C ALA A 55 4.64 -10.25 6.93
N GLY A 56 5.44 -11.02 6.19
CA GLY A 56 5.24 -12.46 6.01
C GLY A 56 5.33 -13.24 7.33
N GLU A 57 6.34 -12.96 8.16
CA GLU A 57 6.52 -13.58 9.48
C GLU A 57 5.34 -13.29 10.44
N LEU A 58 4.72 -12.12 10.33
CA LEU A 58 3.56 -11.72 11.11
C LEU A 58 2.24 -12.28 10.58
N GLY A 59 2.22 -12.90 9.40
CA GLY A 59 1.01 -13.44 8.79
C GLY A 59 0.11 -12.39 8.13
N ILE A 60 0.62 -11.17 7.89
CA ILE A 60 -0.05 -10.15 7.08
C ILE A 60 -0.33 -10.73 5.69
N LYS A 61 -1.53 -10.50 5.16
CA LYS A 61 -1.96 -11.13 3.91
C LYS A 61 -1.56 -10.34 2.67
N TYR A 62 -1.58 -9.01 2.76
CA TYR A 62 -1.25 -8.12 1.65
C TYR A 62 -0.30 -7.02 2.10
N LEU A 63 0.70 -6.74 1.28
CA LEU A 63 1.61 -5.61 1.45
C LEU A 63 1.73 -4.88 0.12
N THR A 64 1.20 -3.65 0.03
CA THR A 64 1.31 -2.82 -1.18
C THR A 64 2.42 -1.80 -1.01
N LEU A 65 3.41 -1.82 -1.90
CA LEU A 65 4.53 -0.88 -1.92
C LEU A 65 4.41 0.09 -3.09
N TYR A 66 4.42 1.40 -2.82
CA TYR A 66 4.44 2.46 -3.84
C TYR A 66 5.85 2.62 -4.40
N ALA A 67 6.22 1.76 -5.35
CA ALA A 67 7.60 1.68 -5.83
C ALA A 67 7.93 2.70 -6.92
N PHE A 68 6.98 3.04 -7.81
CA PHE A 68 7.19 4.04 -8.85
C PHE A 68 5.87 4.72 -9.23
N SER A 69 5.73 6.01 -8.92
CA SER A 69 4.53 6.76 -9.27
C SER A 69 4.52 7.20 -10.74
N ALA A 70 3.32 7.45 -11.28
CA ALA A 70 3.17 7.98 -12.63
C ALA A 70 3.86 9.35 -12.80
N GLU A 71 3.93 10.15 -11.75
CA GLU A 71 4.60 11.45 -11.73
C GLU A 71 6.13 11.31 -11.78
N ASN A 72 6.69 10.14 -11.39
CA ASN A 72 8.14 9.92 -11.42
C ASN A 72 8.73 9.89 -12.84
N TRP A 73 7.89 9.69 -13.87
CA TRP A 73 8.31 9.85 -15.26
C TRP A 73 8.80 11.26 -15.60
N ASN A 74 8.41 12.28 -14.83
CA ASN A 74 8.86 13.66 -14.99
C ASN A 74 10.27 13.93 -14.39
N ARG A 75 10.89 12.93 -13.79
CA ARG A 75 12.26 13.03 -13.27
C ARG A 75 13.28 13.06 -14.42
N PRO A 76 14.53 13.51 -14.16
CA PRO A 76 15.60 13.41 -15.14
C PRO A 76 15.71 11.98 -15.70
N LYS A 77 15.93 11.89 -17.02
CA LYS A 77 15.95 10.60 -17.71
C LYS A 77 16.95 9.62 -17.11
N ASP A 78 18.14 10.10 -16.75
CA ASP A 78 19.21 9.27 -16.17
C ASP A 78 18.77 8.65 -14.82
N GLU A 79 17.98 9.40 -14.02
CA GLU A 79 17.42 8.87 -12.76
C GLU A 79 16.38 7.79 -13.05
N VAL A 80 15.47 8.03 -14.01
CA VAL A 80 14.46 7.05 -14.41
C VAL A 80 15.11 5.78 -14.94
N ASP A 81 16.08 5.90 -15.84
CA ASP A 81 16.80 4.76 -16.42
C ASP A 81 17.54 3.95 -15.34
N ALA A 82 18.15 4.64 -14.36
CA ALA A 82 18.79 3.98 -13.22
C ALA A 82 17.77 3.21 -12.37
N LEU A 83 16.59 3.79 -12.10
CA LEU A 83 15.51 3.13 -11.35
C LEU A 83 14.99 1.89 -12.07
N MET A 84 14.82 1.94 -13.40
CA MET A 84 14.38 0.78 -14.20
C MET A 84 15.42 -0.35 -14.20
N LYS A 85 16.71 -0.02 -14.34
CA LYS A 85 17.80 -1.00 -14.21
C LYS A 85 17.82 -1.63 -12.82
N TYR A 86 17.59 -0.81 -11.79
CA TYR A 86 17.56 -1.28 -10.42
C TYR A 86 16.36 -2.20 -10.15
N LEU A 87 15.19 -1.88 -10.71
CA LEU A 87 14.01 -2.73 -10.62
C LEU A 87 14.26 -4.13 -11.22
N ILE A 88 14.90 -4.20 -12.39
CA ILE A 88 15.30 -5.48 -12.99
C ILE A 88 16.25 -6.26 -12.09
N HIS A 89 17.27 -5.58 -11.54
CA HIS A 89 18.21 -6.21 -10.61
C HIS A 89 17.47 -6.77 -9.39
N TYR A 90 16.60 -5.97 -8.78
CA TYR A 90 15.78 -6.36 -7.63
C TYR A 90 14.92 -7.60 -7.94
N LEU A 91 14.19 -7.60 -9.06
CA LEU A 91 13.37 -8.74 -9.46
C LEU A 91 14.19 -10.02 -9.61
N LYS A 92 15.38 -9.92 -10.24
CA LYS A 92 16.27 -11.08 -10.41
C LYS A 92 16.80 -11.62 -9.09
N SER A 93 17.22 -10.73 -8.19
CA SER A 93 17.83 -11.13 -6.91
C SER A 93 16.81 -11.60 -5.89
N GLU A 94 15.61 -10.99 -5.86
CA GLU A 94 14.62 -11.26 -4.81
C GLU A 94 13.63 -12.37 -5.17
N THR A 95 13.35 -12.65 -6.44
CA THR A 95 12.38 -13.69 -6.82
C THR A 95 12.67 -15.06 -6.17
N PRO A 96 13.92 -15.55 -6.09
CA PRO A 96 14.21 -16.82 -5.40
C PRO A 96 13.87 -16.78 -3.90
N GLU A 97 14.22 -15.69 -3.21
CA GLU A 97 13.97 -15.54 -1.78
C GLU A 97 12.46 -15.35 -1.50
N LEU A 98 11.76 -14.57 -2.32
CA LEU A 98 10.31 -14.42 -2.26
C LEU A 98 9.61 -15.77 -2.44
N ASN A 99 10.07 -16.58 -3.38
CA ASN A 99 9.53 -17.92 -3.61
C ASN A 99 9.74 -18.85 -2.41
N LYS A 100 10.94 -18.83 -1.84
CA LYS A 100 11.27 -19.60 -0.63
C LYS A 100 10.39 -19.22 0.58
N ASN A 101 10.04 -17.92 0.68
CA ASN A 101 9.21 -17.40 1.76
C ASN A 101 7.70 -17.42 1.43
N ASN A 102 7.29 -18.17 0.40
CA ASN A 102 5.90 -18.33 0.00
C ASN A 102 5.19 -16.99 -0.29
N VAL A 103 5.92 -16.01 -0.85
CA VAL A 103 5.37 -14.69 -1.21
C VAL A 103 4.85 -14.73 -2.64
N ARG A 104 3.61 -14.31 -2.85
CA ARG A 104 3.00 -14.07 -4.16
C ARG A 104 3.31 -12.65 -4.60
N LEU A 105 3.57 -12.45 -5.89
CA LEU A 105 3.78 -11.12 -6.47
C LEU A 105 2.61 -10.73 -7.35
N GLU A 106 2.05 -9.55 -7.08
CA GLU A 106 1.10 -8.85 -7.95
C GLU A 106 1.63 -7.46 -8.29
N VAL A 107 1.19 -6.90 -9.41
CA VAL A 107 1.64 -5.58 -9.87
C VAL A 107 0.44 -4.78 -10.33
N ILE A 108 0.36 -3.52 -9.90
CA ILE A 108 -0.68 -2.57 -10.30
C ILE A 108 -0.05 -1.32 -10.94
N GLY A 109 -0.79 -0.69 -11.85
CA GLY A 109 -0.38 0.53 -12.55
C GLY A 109 -0.23 0.32 -14.06
N GLN A 110 0.32 1.34 -14.73
CA GLN A 110 0.49 1.36 -16.18
C GLN A 110 1.74 0.57 -16.62
N ILE A 111 1.68 -0.76 -16.47
CA ILE A 111 2.82 -1.65 -16.74
C ILE A 111 3.28 -1.55 -18.20
N TYR A 112 2.36 -1.29 -19.13
CA TYR A 112 2.65 -1.09 -20.55
C TYR A 112 3.54 0.12 -20.84
N ARG A 113 3.69 1.08 -19.89
CA ARG A 113 4.61 2.22 -20.01
C ARG A 113 6.05 1.89 -19.61
N LEU A 114 6.26 0.81 -18.88
CA LEU A 114 7.60 0.38 -18.48
C LEU A 114 8.40 -0.11 -19.70
N PRO A 115 9.72 0.02 -19.69
CA PRO A 115 10.57 -0.59 -20.74
C PRO A 115 10.27 -2.08 -20.91
N GLU A 116 10.33 -2.57 -22.13
CA GLU A 116 9.95 -3.94 -22.50
C GLU A 116 10.71 -4.99 -21.69
N ASN A 117 12.01 -4.79 -21.49
CA ASN A 117 12.84 -5.67 -20.66
C ASN A 117 12.40 -5.71 -19.19
N VAL A 118 11.86 -4.61 -18.64
CA VAL A 118 11.27 -4.59 -17.28
C VAL A 118 9.99 -5.41 -17.28
N GLN A 119 9.11 -5.22 -18.27
CA GLN A 119 7.86 -5.97 -18.39
C GLN A 119 8.11 -7.48 -18.46
N GLU A 120 9.12 -7.91 -19.22
CA GLU A 120 9.50 -9.33 -19.32
C GLU A 120 9.95 -9.91 -17.97
N HIS A 121 10.79 -9.18 -17.23
CA HIS A 121 11.24 -9.62 -15.90
C HIS A 121 10.08 -9.68 -14.91
N LEU A 122 9.16 -8.71 -14.94
CA LEU A 122 7.94 -8.73 -14.13
C LEU A 122 7.09 -9.97 -14.45
N LYS A 123 6.82 -10.23 -15.73
CA LYS A 123 6.06 -11.41 -16.16
C LYS A 123 6.68 -12.71 -15.66
N LYS A 124 8.01 -12.86 -15.77
CA LYS A 124 8.75 -14.03 -15.28
C LYS A 124 8.63 -14.19 -13.77
N SER A 125 8.84 -13.10 -13.01
CA SER A 125 8.74 -13.13 -11.54
C SER A 125 7.32 -13.46 -11.09
N ILE A 126 6.29 -12.82 -11.67
CA ILE A 126 4.88 -13.11 -11.37
C ILE A 126 4.56 -14.58 -11.64
N ALA A 127 4.97 -15.11 -12.79
CA ALA A 127 4.73 -16.52 -13.14
C ALA A 127 5.42 -17.48 -12.14
N THR A 128 6.67 -17.20 -11.76
CA THR A 128 7.41 -18.00 -10.77
C THR A 128 6.73 -18.01 -9.40
N LEU A 129 6.17 -16.87 -8.98
CA LEU A 129 5.58 -16.67 -7.64
C LEU A 129 4.06 -16.91 -7.60
N SER A 130 3.44 -17.28 -8.74
CA SER A 130 1.98 -17.37 -8.89
C SER A 130 1.31 -18.42 -8.00
N ARG A 131 2.03 -19.50 -7.64
CA ARG A 131 1.50 -20.62 -6.82
C ARG A 131 1.62 -20.36 -5.31
N ASN A 132 2.34 -19.31 -4.92
CA ASN A 132 2.51 -18.95 -3.52
C ASN A 132 1.19 -18.40 -2.95
N ASN A 133 0.94 -18.68 -1.68
CA ASN A 133 -0.31 -18.37 -0.99
C ASN A 133 -0.11 -17.77 0.42
N GLY A 134 1.12 -17.37 0.74
CA GLY A 134 1.44 -16.66 1.98
C GLY A 134 1.11 -15.16 1.88
N LEU A 135 2.12 -14.31 2.04
CA LEU A 135 2.00 -12.87 1.80
C LEU A 135 1.83 -12.58 0.31
N THR A 136 0.84 -11.76 -0.06
CA THR A 136 0.76 -11.16 -1.40
C THR A 136 1.44 -9.79 -1.38
N LEU A 137 2.60 -9.69 -2.05
CA LEU A 137 3.30 -8.44 -2.30
C LEU A 137 2.71 -7.78 -3.55
N VAL A 138 2.15 -6.58 -3.41
CA VAL A 138 1.62 -5.77 -4.50
C VAL A 138 2.58 -4.62 -4.79
N MET A 139 3.18 -4.60 -5.97
CA MET A 139 4.05 -3.50 -6.39
C MET A 139 3.28 -2.51 -7.25
N ALA A 140 3.12 -1.27 -6.77
CA ALA A 140 2.55 -0.18 -7.55
C ALA A 140 3.65 0.46 -8.40
N LEU A 141 3.59 0.23 -9.73
CA LEU A 141 4.59 0.64 -10.72
C LEU A 141 3.94 1.49 -11.81
N SER A 142 4.52 2.66 -12.10
CA SER A 142 3.89 3.65 -12.98
C SER A 142 2.44 3.90 -12.59
N TYR A 143 2.21 3.92 -11.26
CA TYR A 143 0.89 3.99 -10.67
C TYR A 143 0.50 5.43 -10.32
N GLY A 144 -0.78 5.73 -10.49
CA GLY A 144 -1.43 6.93 -10.00
C GLY A 144 -2.92 6.69 -9.94
N SER A 145 -3.54 6.96 -8.79
CA SER A 145 -4.93 6.61 -8.55
C SER A 145 -5.91 7.36 -9.47
N ARG A 146 -5.60 8.63 -9.81
CA ARG A 146 -6.43 9.38 -10.76
C ARG A 146 -6.46 8.71 -12.14
N ILE A 147 -5.33 8.18 -12.59
CA ILE A 147 -5.24 7.46 -13.88
C ILE A 147 -5.98 6.13 -13.79
N GLU A 148 -5.81 5.41 -12.68
CA GLU A 148 -6.54 4.16 -12.42
C GLU A 148 -8.05 4.37 -12.52
N ILE A 149 -8.59 5.39 -11.84
CA ILE A 149 -10.02 5.73 -11.86
C ILE A 149 -10.46 6.09 -13.28
N VAL A 150 -9.70 6.91 -14.00
CA VAL A 150 -10.03 7.28 -15.39
C VAL A 150 -10.06 6.06 -16.30
N GLU A 151 -9.13 5.11 -16.16
CA GLU A 151 -9.15 3.87 -16.94
C GLU A 151 -10.34 2.97 -16.58
N ALA A 152 -10.68 2.87 -15.30
CA ALA A 152 -11.88 2.15 -14.87
C ALA A 152 -13.16 2.75 -15.48
N VAL A 153 -13.30 4.09 -15.44
CA VAL A 153 -14.44 4.80 -16.05
C VAL A 153 -14.51 4.56 -17.56
N ARG A 154 -13.38 4.60 -18.27
CA ARG A 154 -13.34 4.31 -19.71
C ARG A 154 -13.80 2.87 -20.01
N ASN A 155 -13.34 1.91 -19.23
CA ASN A 155 -13.73 0.51 -19.37
C ASN A 155 -15.24 0.32 -19.13
N LEU A 156 -15.79 0.99 -18.12
CA LEU A 156 -17.22 0.95 -17.83
C LEU A 156 -18.04 1.60 -18.96
N ALA A 157 -17.63 2.78 -19.43
CA ALA A 157 -18.27 3.47 -20.54
C ALA A 157 -18.31 2.61 -21.82
N GLU A 158 -17.23 1.90 -22.12
CA GLU A 158 -17.16 0.99 -23.28
C GLU A 158 -18.11 -0.20 -23.09
N LYS A 159 -18.24 -0.78 -21.88
CA LYS A 159 -19.21 -1.84 -21.59
C LYS A 159 -20.65 -1.36 -21.74
N VAL A 160 -20.97 -0.14 -21.30
CA VAL A 160 -22.28 0.49 -21.48
C VAL A 160 -22.57 0.66 -22.97
N LYS A 161 -21.64 1.23 -23.73
CA LYS A 161 -21.77 1.38 -25.19
C LYS A 161 -22.02 0.06 -25.92
N GLN A 162 -21.41 -1.03 -25.43
CA GLN A 162 -21.60 -2.38 -25.98
C GLN A 162 -22.88 -3.08 -25.48
N GLY A 163 -23.71 -2.44 -24.67
CA GLY A 163 -24.92 -3.04 -24.09
C GLY A 163 -24.64 -4.15 -23.06
N LYS A 164 -23.41 -4.23 -22.53
CA LYS A 164 -23.00 -5.24 -21.55
C LYS A 164 -23.19 -4.81 -20.09
N LEU A 165 -23.51 -3.55 -19.88
CA LEU A 165 -23.72 -2.96 -18.56
C LEU A 165 -24.77 -1.86 -18.69
N ASP A 166 -25.77 -1.85 -17.81
CA ASP A 166 -26.70 -0.72 -17.69
C ASP A 166 -26.04 0.39 -16.86
N PRO A 167 -26.13 1.68 -17.25
CA PRO A 167 -25.62 2.78 -16.44
C PRO A 167 -26.15 2.79 -15.00
N GLY A 168 -27.41 2.35 -14.79
CA GLY A 168 -28.03 2.25 -13.47
C GLY A 168 -27.43 1.19 -12.55
N ASP A 169 -26.72 0.21 -13.10
CA ASP A 169 -26.03 -0.84 -12.34
C ASP A 169 -24.61 -0.41 -11.86
N ILE A 170 -24.14 0.76 -12.30
CA ILE A 170 -22.83 1.27 -11.87
C ILE A 170 -22.91 1.74 -10.42
N ASN A 171 -22.27 1.00 -9.52
CA ASN A 171 -22.16 1.26 -8.11
C ASN A 171 -20.70 1.10 -7.63
N GLU A 172 -20.44 1.34 -6.33
CA GLU A 172 -19.08 1.26 -5.76
C GLU A 172 -18.42 -0.09 -5.99
N LYS A 173 -19.18 -1.19 -5.92
CA LYS A 173 -18.65 -2.54 -6.17
C LYS A 173 -18.23 -2.69 -7.62
N VAL A 174 -19.07 -2.27 -8.56
CA VAL A 174 -18.76 -2.33 -9.99
C VAL A 174 -17.55 -1.49 -10.33
N ILE A 175 -17.39 -0.30 -9.73
CA ILE A 175 -16.18 0.52 -9.90
C ILE A 175 -14.95 -0.25 -9.36
N SER A 176 -15.02 -0.75 -8.13
CA SER A 176 -13.91 -1.50 -7.49
C SER A 176 -13.45 -2.71 -8.31
N GLU A 177 -14.39 -3.43 -8.94
CA GLU A 177 -14.11 -4.56 -9.84
C GLU A 177 -13.40 -4.15 -11.16
N HIS A 178 -13.37 -2.85 -11.48
CA HIS A 178 -12.69 -2.32 -12.66
C HIS A 178 -11.39 -1.58 -12.35
N LEU A 179 -11.06 -1.40 -11.06
CA LEU A 179 -9.76 -0.87 -10.65
C LEU A 179 -8.65 -1.92 -10.85
N TRP A 180 -7.41 -1.46 -10.91
CA TRP A 180 -6.24 -2.37 -10.98
C TRP A 180 -6.11 -3.23 -9.72
N THR A 181 -6.67 -2.75 -8.59
CA THR A 181 -6.69 -3.44 -7.30
C THR A 181 -7.86 -4.43 -7.11
N ARG A 182 -8.64 -4.73 -8.14
CA ARG A 182 -9.87 -5.57 -8.07
C ARG A 182 -9.71 -6.92 -7.34
N ASN A 183 -8.50 -7.46 -7.27
CA ASN A 183 -8.20 -8.74 -6.61
C ASN A 183 -7.52 -8.54 -5.25
N VAL A 184 -7.35 -7.31 -4.80
CA VAL A 184 -6.66 -6.94 -3.56
C VAL A 184 -7.66 -6.21 -2.68
N PRO A 185 -7.85 -6.60 -1.41
CA PRO A 185 -8.73 -5.86 -0.51
C PRO A 185 -8.19 -4.47 -0.23
N ASP A 186 -9.06 -3.56 0.17
CA ASP A 186 -8.64 -2.23 0.60
C ASP A 186 -7.64 -2.32 1.77
N PRO A 187 -6.66 -1.41 1.87
CA PRO A 187 -5.70 -1.43 2.95
C PRO A 187 -6.34 -1.03 4.28
N ASP A 188 -5.98 -1.75 5.34
CA ASP A 188 -6.35 -1.40 6.71
C ASP A 188 -5.47 -0.28 7.26
N LEU A 189 -4.19 -0.30 6.87
CA LEU A 189 -3.16 0.62 7.31
C LEU A 189 -2.37 1.17 6.11
N LEU A 190 -2.24 2.49 6.03
CA LEU A 190 -1.31 3.18 5.14
C LEU A 190 -0.19 3.82 5.95
N ILE A 191 1.05 3.39 5.71
CA ILE A 191 2.24 3.97 6.32
C ILE A 191 2.90 4.92 5.31
N ARG A 192 3.22 6.15 5.74
CA ARG A 192 4.07 7.04 4.97
C ARG A 192 5.31 7.40 5.76
N THR A 193 6.49 7.16 5.17
CA THR A 193 7.77 7.53 5.74
C THR A 193 8.14 8.98 5.42
N SER A 194 9.07 9.58 6.21
CA SER A 194 9.68 10.88 5.92
C SER A 194 8.85 12.11 6.32
N GLY A 195 7.81 11.96 7.18
CA GLY A 195 7.10 13.06 7.82
C GLY A 195 6.12 13.84 6.95
N GLU A 196 5.91 13.45 5.70
CA GLU A 196 5.04 14.17 4.77
C GLU A 196 3.57 13.73 4.91
N MET A 197 2.67 14.68 5.16
CA MET A 197 1.24 14.44 5.45
C MET A 197 0.37 14.56 4.18
N ARG A 198 0.67 13.79 3.15
CA ARG A 198 -0.12 13.69 1.90
C ARG A 198 -0.04 12.28 1.34
N ILE A 199 -1.02 11.89 0.53
CA ILE A 199 -1.10 10.54 -0.07
C ILE A 199 -0.51 10.46 -1.47
N SER A 200 -0.12 11.57 -2.07
CA SER A 200 0.58 11.65 -3.35
C SER A 200 -0.03 10.80 -4.47
N ASN A 201 -1.35 10.92 -4.66
CA ASN A 201 -2.09 10.20 -5.70
C ASN A 201 -2.01 8.66 -5.57
N PHE A 202 -1.87 8.15 -4.32
CA PHE A 202 -1.78 6.72 -4.04
C PHE A 202 -3.10 6.20 -3.48
N LEU A 203 -3.69 5.19 -4.12
CA LEU A 203 -4.84 4.41 -3.69
C LEU A 203 -6.06 5.25 -3.22
N LEU A 204 -6.39 6.37 -3.92
CA LEU A 204 -7.46 7.30 -3.50
C LEU A 204 -8.80 6.64 -3.20
N TRP A 205 -9.22 5.69 -4.03
CA TRP A 205 -10.46 4.95 -3.86
C TRP A 205 -10.40 4.01 -2.65
N GLN A 206 -9.32 3.27 -2.57
CA GLN A 206 -9.13 2.16 -1.64
C GLN A 206 -8.88 2.60 -0.20
N ILE A 207 -8.33 3.82 0.01
CA ILE A 207 -7.95 4.30 1.35
C ILE A 207 -9.05 5.08 2.08
N SER A 208 -10.29 5.04 1.59
CA SER A 208 -11.41 5.81 2.15
C SER A 208 -11.62 5.61 3.66
N TYR A 209 -11.33 4.43 4.18
CA TYR A 209 -11.45 4.07 5.60
C TYR A 209 -10.16 3.51 6.20
N THR A 210 -9.03 3.77 5.55
CA THR A 210 -7.71 3.29 5.96
C THR A 210 -7.14 4.13 7.09
N GLU A 211 -6.58 3.51 8.11
CA GLU A 211 -5.80 4.22 9.13
C GLU A 211 -4.47 4.71 8.56
N LEU A 212 -4.13 5.96 8.82
CA LEU A 212 -2.91 6.58 8.29
C LEU A 212 -1.88 6.77 9.40
N VAL A 213 -0.70 6.19 9.25
CA VAL A 213 0.47 6.40 10.12
C VAL A 213 1.57 7.10 9.34
N VAL A 214 1.99 8.26 9.83
CA VAL A 214 3.10 9.05 9.27
C VAL A 214 4.28 9.01 10.22
N THR A 215 5.43 8.53 9.74
CA THR A 215 6.67 8.50 10.52
C THR A 215 7.72 9.47 9.97
N PRO A 216 8.48 10.18 10.82
CA PRO A 216 9.56 11.05 10.37
C PRO A 216 10.76 10.27 9.80
N THR A 217 10.86 8.97 10.07
CA THR A 217 11.94 8.12 9.60
C THR A 217 11.95 8.05 8.06
N PHE A 218 13.10 8.27 7.44
CA PHE A 218 13.26 8.07 6.00
C PHE A 218 13.16 6.60 5.63
N TRP A 219 12.62 6.29 4.44
CA TRP A 219 12.46 4.91 4.00
C TRP A 219 13.75 4.04 4.10
N PRO A 220 14.96 4.53 3.72
CA PRO A 220 16.17 3.73 3.89
C PRO A 220 16.52 3.35 5.34
N ASP A 221 16.03 4.08 6.32
CA ASP A 221 16.23 3.80 7.75
C ASP A 221 15.00 3.13 8.39
N PHE A 222 13.91 2.96 7.65
CA PHE A 222 12.70 2.29 8.12
C PHE A 222 12.91 0.78 8.12
N ARG A 223 12.96 0.20 9.31
CA ARG A 223 13.26 -1.21 9.56
C ARG A 223 12.15 -1.86 10.41
N LYS A 224 12.38 -3.11 10.80
CA LYS A 224 11.46 -3.90 11.61
C LYS A 224 10.97 -3.16 12.87
N PRO A 225 11.81 -2.44 13.67
CA PRO A 225 11.34 -1.70 14.82
C PRO A 225 10.33 -0.59 14.48
N GLN A 226 10.60 0.22 13.44
CA GLN A 226 9.69 1.29 13.02
C GLN A 226 8.40 0.73 12.41
N PHE A 227 8.49 -0.40 11.72
CA PHE A 227 7.31 -1.10 11.23
C PHE A 227 6.44 -1.60 12.37
N PHE A 228 7.03 -2.15 13.41
CA PHE A 228 6.31 -2.60 14.61
C PHE A 228 5.68 -1.42 15.36
N GLU A 229 6.37 -0.27 15.45
CA GLU A 229 5.80 0.94 16.02
C GLU A 229 4.54 1.40 15.27
N ALA A 230 4.57 1.37 13.93
CA ALA A 230 3.41 1.71 13.11
C ALA A 230 2.25 0.70 13.29
N LEU A 231 2.55 -0.59 13.46
CA LEU A 231 1.55 -1.62 13.74
C LEU A 231 0.95 -1.46 15.14
N GLU A 232 1.76 -1.16 16.16
CA GLU A 232 1.28 -0.84 17.52
C GLU A 232 0.38 0.39 17.52
N GLU A 233 0.73 1.43 16.78
CA GLU A 233 -0.11 2.62 16.66
C GLU A 233 -1.46 2.29 16.01
N TYR A 234 -1.46 1.49 14.94
CA TYR A 234 -2.69 1.02 14.29
C TYR A 234 -3.59 0.27 15.27
N THR A 235 -3.06 -0.65 16.07
CA THR A 235 -3.85 -1.50 16.96
C THR A 235 -4.46 -0.76 18.15
N ARG A 236 -3.90 0.40 18.51
CA ARG A 236 -4.49 1.28 19.53
C ARG A 236 -5.68 2.09 19.02
N ARG A 237 -5.90 2.13 17.70
CA ARG A 237 -6.98 2.90 17.08
C ARG A 237 -8.23 2.05 16.94
N HIS A 238 -9.38 2.64 17.23
CA HIS A 238 -10.68 2.01 17.03
C HIS A 238 -11.30 2.48 15.71
N ARG A 239 -11.36 1.62 14.71
CA ARG A 239 -12.00 1.92 13.42
C ARG A 239 -13.53 1.98 13.59
N ARG A 240 -14.13 3.12 13.32
CA ARG A 240 -15.57 3.36 13.57
C ARG A 240 -16.45 3.14 12.33
N PHE A 241 -15.93 3.13 11.12
CA PHE A 241 -16.68 2.98 9.86
C PHE A 241 -17.99 3.80 9.80
N GLY A 242 -18.00 5.03 10.37
CA GLY A 242 -19.19 5.87 10.48
C GLY A 242 -20.19 5.46 11.57
N GLY A 243 -19.96 4.38 12.31
CA GLY A 243 -20.81 3.93 13.41
C GLY A 243 -20.55 4.67 14.73
N LEU A 244 -21.61 4.90 15.51
CA LEU A 244 -21.48 5.38 16.89
C LEU A 244 -20.97 4.25 17.78
N LEU A 245 -20.05 4.58 18.70
CA LEU A 245 -19.66 3.64 19.76
C LEU A 245 -20.88 3.36 20.66
N PHE A 246 -21.23 2.09 20.85
CA PHE A 246 -22.26 1.62 21.78
C PHE A 246 -22.04 2.10 23.23
N LEU A 247 -20.88 2.68 23.56
CA LEU A 247 -20.56 3.23 24.89
C LEU A 247 -21.39 4.47 25.25
N ILE A 248 -21.86 5.27 24.29
CA ILE A 248 -22.69 6.44 24.58
C ILE A 248 -24.08 6.00 25.03
N CYS A 249 -24.61 4.90 24.50
CA CYS A 249 -25.89 4.36 24.95
C CYS A 249 -25.85 3.80 26.38
N ARG A 250 -24.71 3.29 26.86
CA ARG A 250 -24.58 2.76 28.23
C ARG A 250 -24.47 3.87 29.28
N LEU A 251 -23.76 4.95 28.97
CA LEU A 251 -23.69 6.15 29.86
C LEU A 251 -25.01 6.93 29.92
N MET A 252 -25.84 6.93 28.85
CA MET A 252 -27.15 7.57 28.87
C MET A 252 -28.25 6.73 29.54
N ILE A 253 -28.02 5.45 29.79
CA ILE A 253 -28.94 4.55 30.47
C ILE A 253 -28.64 4.50 31.99
N GLU A 254 -27.40 4.76 32.40
CA GLU A 254 -26.97 4.78 33.83
C GLU A 254 -27.22 6.11 34.53
N ASP A 255 -27.37 7.23 33.81
CA ASP A 255 -27.73 8.54 34.34
C ASP A 255 -29.24 8.83 34.11
N GLY A 256 -30.09 8.09 34.84
CA GLY A 256 -31.46 8.42 35.24
C GLY A 256 -32.30 9.32 34.32
N GLY A 257 -33.12 8.70 33.49
CA GLY A 257 -34.51 9.08 33.24
C GLY A 257 -34.91 10.54 32.98
N GLU A 258 -34.57 11.10 31.80
CA GLU A 258 -35.40 12.12 31.18
C GLU A 258 -35.66 11.81 29.71
N ARG A 259 -36.95 11.63 29.38
CA ARG A 259 -37.38 11.37 28.01
C ARG A 259 -37.23 12.65 27.19
N PHE A 260 -36.33 12.69 26.23
CA PHE A 260 -36.35 13.69 25.17
C PHE A 260 -37.54 13.36 24.22
N ASN A 261 -38.62 14.14 24.29
CA ASN A 261 -39.63 14.19 23.26
C ASN A 261 -39.05 14.88 22.02
N ALA A 262 -38.96 14.18 20.90
CA ALA A 262 -38.68 14.78 19.60
C ALA A 262 -39.87 15.63 19.15
N PRO A 263 -39.67 16.84 18.64
CA PRO A 263 -40.72 17.62 17.99
C PRO A 263 -41.13 17.00 16.62
N PRO A 264 -42.35 17.36 16.16
CA PRO A 264 -43.03 16.72 15.02
C PRO A 264 -42.32 16.93 13.68
#